data_5b1812e0913191c79268b7482eef64fe
#
_entry.id   5b1812e0913191c79268b7482eef64fe
#
_cell.length_a   1.000
_cell.length_b   1.000
_cell.length_c   1.000
_cell.angle_alpha   90.00
_cell.angle_beta   90.00
_cell.angle_gamma   90.00
#
_symmetry.space_group_name_H-M   'P 1'
#
loop_
_entity.id
_entity.type
_entity.pdbx_description
1 polymer ?
#
loop_
_entity_poly.entity_id
_entity_poly.type
_entity_poly.pdbx_seq_one_letter_code
_entity_poly.pdbx_strand_id
1 'polypeptide(L)'
;MSFARYPAYKDSGVEWLGEVPGHWEVVRLNTTATCNDEVLLESTAEDYEIEYVEISGVQAGQGITETATLPFGNAPSRARRVVRDGDVLISTVRTYLRAIAQVKSPPENMIASTGFAVLRPRRIDSRFLGYACHAEGFVSDVIARSVGVSYPAINASELARLPIPLPTAPEQTAIATFLDRETAKIDALVAEQEKLIALLQEKR
;
A
#
# COMPACT_ATOMS: atom_id res chain seq x y z
N MET A 1 -5.06 -10.47 -24.38
CA MET A 1 -4.37 -11.76 -24.10
C MET A 1 -5.28 -12.60 -23.22
N SER A 2 -5.55 -13.86 -23.57
CA SER A 2 -6.30 -14.78 -22.70
C SER A 2 -5.27 -15.51 -21.83
N PHE A 3 -5.38 -15.39 -20.51
CA PHE A 3 -4.60 -16.23 -19.60
C PHE A 3 -5.13 -17.66 -19.61
N ALA A 4 -4.24 -18.64 -19.52
CA ALA A 4 -4.64 -20.02 -19.31
C ALA A 4 -5.40 -20.11 -17.97
N ARG A 5 -6.57 -20.75 -17.99
CA ARG A 5 -7.32 -20.99 -16.76
C ARG A 5 -6.60 -22.05 -15.91
N TYR A 6 -6.66 -21.89 -14.61
CA TYR A 6 -6.22 -22.93 -13.69
C TYR A 6 -7.11 -24.18 -13.80
N PRO A 7 -6.58 -25.38 -13.55
CA PRO A 7 -7.35 -26.62 -13.74
C PRO A 7 -8.51 -26.77 -12.76
N ALA A 8 -8.47 -26.12 -11.60
CA ALA A 8 -9.52 -26.16 -10.59
C ALA A 8 -9.61 -24.84 -9.83
N TYR A 9 -10.80 -24.50 -9.39
CA TYR A 9 -11.10 -23.35 -8.54
C TYR A 9 -11.87 -23.80 -7.31
N LYS A 10 -11.81 -23.02 -6.24
CA LYS A 10 -12.58 -23.20 -5.02
C LYS A 10 -13.11 -21.85 -4.53
N ASP A 11 -14.22 -21.87 -3.81
CA ASP A 11 -14.71 -20.70 -3.10
C ASP A 11 -13.66 -20.23 -2.07
N SER A 12 -13.35 -18.95 -2.11
CA SER A 12 -12.39 -18.32 -1.18
C SER A 12 -12.96 -18.15 0.24
N GLY A 13 -14.30 -18.19 0.40
CA GLY A 13 -15.00 -17.80 1.61
C GLY A 13 -14.99 -16.28 1.86
N VAL A 14 -14.55 -15.49 0.89
CA VAL A 14 -14.46 -14.02 0.95
C VAL A 14 -15.24 -13.43 -0.21
N GLU A 15 -16.31 -12.69 0.08
CA GLU A 15 -17.28 -12.21 -0.91
C GLU A 15 -16.63 -11.46 -2.08
N TRP A 16 -15.73 -10.51 -1.78
CA TRP A 16 -15.10 -9.71 -2.82
C TRP A 16 -14.06 -10.47 -3.66
N LEU A 17 -13.55 -11.59 -3.14
CA LEU A 17 -12.51 -12.38 -3.81
C LEU A 17 -13.15 -13.50 -4.68
N GLY A 18 -14.36 -13.96 -4.32
CA GLY A 18 -15.08 -15.01 -5.04
C GLY A 18 -14.32 -16.33 -5.08
N GLU A 19 -14.17 -16.90 -6.27
CA GLU A 19 -13.42 -18.14 -6.48
C GLU A 19 -11.93 -17.86 -6.71
N VAL A 20 -11.07 -18.66 -6.11
CA VAL A 20 -9.61 -18.66 -6.29
C VAL A 20 -9.14 -19.99 -6.86
N PRO A 21 -7.96 -20.05 -7.51
CA PRO A 21 -7.35 -21.33 -7.91
C PRO A 21 -7.29 -22.30 -6.74
N GLY A 22 -7.61 -23.56 -6.99
CA GLY A 22 -7.83 -24.55 -5.93
C GLY A 22 -6.65 -24.77 -4.98
N HIS A 23 -5.43 -24.49 -5.42
CA HIS A 23 -4.20 -24.61 -4.63
C HIS A 23 -3.80 -23.30 -3.91
N TRP A 24 -4.46 -22.16 -4.19
CA TRP A 24 -4.20 -20.94 -3.45
C TRP A 24 -4.78 -21.02 -2.04
N GLU A 25 -4.07 -20.37 -1.10
CA GLU A 25 -4.61 -20.15 0.23
C GLU A 25 -5.29 -18.79 0.32
N VAL A 26 -6.21 -18.66 1.27
CA VAL A 26 -6.76 -17.36 1.69
C VAL A 26 -6.38 -17.19 3.15
N VAL A 27 -5.59 -16.18 3.43
CA VAL A 27 -4.97 -16.02 4.75
C VAL A 27 -5.22 -14.61 5.28
N ARG A 28 -5.11 -14.45 6.60
CA ARG A 28 -5.13 -13.11 7.19
C ARG A 28 -3.81 -12.41 6.91
N LEU A 29 -3.84 -11.13 6.64
CA LEU A 29 -2.69 -10.30 6.30
C LEU A 29 -1.56 -10.42 7.34
N ASN A 30 -1.90 -10.46 8.64
CA ASN A 30 -0.93 -10.60 9.74
C ASN A 30 -0.21 -11.95 9.79
N THR A 31 -0.58 -12.92 8.97
CA THR A 31 0.15 -14.20 8.86
C THR A 31 1.31 -14.11 7.86
N THR A 32 1.28 -13.11 6.98
CA THR A 32 2.25 -12.93 5.90
C THR A 32 3.08 -11.66 6.03
N ALA A 33 2.57 -10.68 6.77
CA ALA A 33 3.24 -9.41 7.02
C ALA A 33 3.07 -9.00 8.49
N THR A 34 4.07 -8.30 9.05
CA THR A 34 3.91 -7.61 10.33
C THR A 34 3.26 -6.24 10.11
N CYS A 35 2.67 -5.69 11.17
CA CYS A 35 2.00 -4.40 11.11
C CYS A 35 2.53 -3.48 12.21
N ASN A 36 3.13 -2.36 11.85
CA ASN A 36 3.64 -1.35 12.78
C ASN A 36 4.68 -1.89 13.78
N ASP A 37 5.56 -2.77 13.36
CA ASP A 37 6.51 -3.48 14.22
C ASP A 37 7.74 -2.63 14.61
N GLU A 38 7.97 -1.50 13.95
CA GLU A 38 9.10 -0.62 14.23
C GLU A 38 8.63 0.82 14.42
N VAL A 39 9.03 1.41 15.54
CA VAL A 39 8.60 2.76 15.95
C VAL A 39 9.82 3.59 16.34
N LEU A 40 9.87 4.83 15.87
CA LEU A 40 10.88 5.80 16.29
C LEU A 40 10.67 6.15 17.76
N LEU A 41 11.71 5.96 18.56
CA LEU A 41 11.65 6.14 20.01
C LEU A 41 11.50 7.64 20.39
N GLU A 42 10.82 7.91 21.49
CA GLU A 42 10.73 9.28 22.03
C GLU A 42 12.08 9.83 22.47
N SER A 43 13.03 8.94 22.82
CA SER A 43 14.41 9.30 23.16
C SER A 43 15.31 9.60 21.96
N THR A 44 14.75 9.58 20.74
CA THR A 44 15.50 9.98 19.55
C THR A 44 15.96 11.44 19.69
N ALA A 45 17.20 11.74 19.28
CA ALA A 45 17.76 13.07 19.38
C ALA A 45 16.89 14.09 18.63
N GLU A 46 16.68 15.27 19.23
CA GLU A 46 15.78 16.29 18.65
C GLU A 46 16.29 16.81 17.29
N ASP A 47 17.60 16.79 17.08
CA ASP A 47 18.27 17.19 15.85
C ASP A 47 18.36 16.06 14.80
N TYR A 48 17.90 14.84 15.12
CA TYR A 48 17.84 13.74 14.16
C TYR A 48 16.91 14.10 13.00
N GLU A 49 17.48 14.20 11.81
CA GLU A 49 16.72 14.51 10.59
C GLU A 49 15.89 13.33 10.15
N ILE A 50 14.60 13.56 9.91
CA ILE A 50 13.66 12.56 9.40
C ILE A 50 13.09 13.01 8.06
N GLU A 51 12.81 12.03 7.19
CA GLU A 51 12.03 12.19 5.97
C GLU A 51 10.59 11.75 6.26
N TYR A 52 9.72 12.73 6.53
CA TYR A 52 8.38 12.46 7.06
C TYR A 52 7.33 12.31 5.95
N VAL A 53 6.56 11.23 6.02
CA VAL A 53 5.41 10.95 5.16
C VAL A 53 4.11 11.17 5.94
N GLU A 54 3.35 12.18 5.54
CA GLU A 54 1.99 12.44 6.04
C GLU A 54 0.97 11.73 5.13
N ILE A 55 -0.29 11.53 5.62
CA ILE A 55 -1.37 10.93 4.82
C ILE A 55 -1.64 11.74 3.54
N SER A 56 -1.59 13.08 3.63
CA SER A 56 -1.75 13.97 2.47
C SER A 56 -0.67 13.82 1.40
N GLY A 57 0.50 13.33 1.77
CA GLY A 57 1.61 13.05 0.85
C GLY A 57 1.51 11.72 0.13
N VAL A 58 0.44 10.94 0.34
CA VAL A 58 0.18 9.68 -0.37
C VAL A 58 -1.11 9.80 -1.16
N GLN A 59 -1.00 9.65 -2.48
CA GLN A 59 -2.14 9.76 -3.40
C GLN A 59 -2.53 8.41 -3.98
N ALA A 60 -3.84 8.23 -4.16
CA ALA A 60 -4.38 7.00 -4.75
C ALA A 60 -3.79 6.74 -6.14
N GLY A 61 -3.22 5.56 -6.34
CA GLY A 61 -2.61 5.14 -7.60
C GLY A 61 -1.23 5.74 -7.91
N GLN A 62 -0.79 6.78 -7.19
CA GLN A 62 0.52 7.41 -7.40
C GLN A 62 1.54 7.05 -6.29
N GLY A 63 1.05 6.55 -5.14
CA GLY A 63 1.90 6.25 -3.99
C GLY A 63 2.35 7.50 -3.24
N ILE A 64 3.60 7.52 -2.73
CA ILE A 64 4.18 8.67 -2.03
C ILE A 64 4.54 9.74 -3.06
N THR A 65 3.86 10.88 -3.00
CA THR A 65 4.06 12.03 -3.90
C THR A 65 4.74 13.21 -3.22
N GLU A 66 4.69 13.26 -1.88
CA GLU A 66 5.27 14.36 -1.11
C GLU A 66 5.80 13.87 0.23
N THR A 67 6.95 14.37 0.61
CA THR A 67 7.59 14.14 1.91
C THR A 67 8.10 15.46 2.46
N ALA A 68 8.41 15.52 3.76
CA ALA A 68 8.99 16.69 4.41
C ALA A 68 10.24 16.29 5.20
N THR A 69 11.37 16.89 4.87
CA THR A 69 12.61 16.75 5.64
C THR A 69 12.62 17.73 6.80
N LEU A 70 12.72 17.24 8.03
CA LEU A 70 12.72 18.09 9.24
C LEU A 70 13.42 17.39 10.42
N PRO A 71 13.96 18.17 11.39
CA PRO A 71 14.45 17.60 12.64
C PRO A 71 13.32 16.95 13.45
N PHE A 72 13.60 15.83 14.13
CA PHE A 72 12.64 15.10 14.93
C PHE A 72 11.95 15.95 16.00
N GLY A 73 12.69 16.87 16.65
CA GLY A 73 12.12 17.78 17.65
C GLY A 73 11.06 18.72 17.09
N ASN A 74 11.06 19.00 15.78
CA ASN A 74 10.06 19.82 15.09
C ASN A 74 8.95 18.99 14.43
N ALA A 75 9.06 17.67 14.47
CA ALA A 75 8.12 16.79 13.81
C ALA A 75 6.79 16.70 14.59
N PRO A 76 5.66 16.48 13.88
CA PRO A 76 4.41 16.20 14.55
C PRO A 76 4.53 14.95 15.47
N SER A 77 3.83 14.96 16.60
CA SER A 77 3.84 13.81 17.56
C SER A 77 3.48 12.47 16.94
N ARG A 78 2.80 12.49 15.79
CA ARG A 78 2.42 11.31 15.00
C ARG A 78 3.54 10.81 14.06
N ALA A 79 4.68 11.49 13.93
CA ALA A 79 5.84 11.04 13.14
C ALA A 79 6.59 9.92 13.88
N ARG A 80 6.12 8.67 13.78
CA ARG A 80 6.61 7.56 14.60
C ARG A 80 6.86 6.26 13.87
N ARG A 81 6.21 6.01 12.72
CA ARG A 81 6.29 4.71 12.03
C ARG A 81 7.54 4.64 11.17
N VAL A 82 8.48 3.78 11.53
CA VAL A 82 9.68 3.54 10.72
C VAL A 82 9.30 2.77 9.45
N VAL A 83 9.76 3.28 8.31
CA VAL A 83 9.46 2.72 6.99
C VAL A 83 10.72 2.11 6.39
N ARG A 84 10.59 0.93 5.78
CA ARG A 84 11.67 0.21 5.12
C ARG A 84 11.32 -0.13 3.67
N ASP A 85 12.31 -0.52 2.92
CA ASP A 85 12.09 -0.99 1.54
C ASP A 85 11.17 -2.20 1.50
N GLY A 86 10.22 -2.17 0.57
CA GLY A 86 9.20 -3.20 0.41
C GLY A 86 8.01 -3.10 1.36
N ASP A 87 8.00 -2.17 2.32
CA ASP A 87 6.83 -1.93 3.16
C ASP A 87 5.64 -1.42 2.32
N VAL A 88 4.43 -1.66 2.82
CA VAL A 88 3.21 -1.09 2.25
C VAL A 88 2.55 -0.20 3.29
N LEU A 89 2.38 1.08 2.95
CA LEU A 89 1.66 2.05 3.77
C LEU A 89 0.18 2.02 3.40
N ILE A 90 -0.70 1.89 4.39
CA ILE A 90 -2.16 1.99 4.19
C ILE A 90 -2.69 3.01 5.20
N SER A 91 -3.33 4.08 4.72
CA SER A 91 -3.99 5.01 5.62
C SER A 91 -5.12 4.33 6.38
N THR A 92 -5.06 4.43 7.71
CA THR A 92 -6.10 3.93 8.62
C THR A 92 -7.16 4.98 8.95
N VAL A 93 -6.97 6.22 8.47
CA VAL A 93 -7.88 7.35 8.66
C VAL A 93 -8.30 7.89 7.30
N ARG A 94 -9.57 8.27 7.13
CA ARG A 94 -10.14 8.70 5.84
C ARG A 94 -9.88 7.66 4.74
N THR A 95 -10.16 6.42 5.04
CA THR A 95 -9.86 5.27 4.19
C THR A 95 -10.42 5.39 2.77
N TYR A 96 -11.49 6.16 2.59
CA TYR A 96 -12.08 6.49 1.29
C TYR A 96 -11.13 7.27 0.35
N LEU A 97 -10.09 7.92 0.88
CA LEU A 97 -9.06 8.59 0.06
C LEU A 97 -8.10 7.58 -0.58
N ARG A 98 -8.13 6.32 -0.17
CA ARG A 98 -7.33 5.22 -0.74
C ARG A 98 -5.83 5.55 -0.75
N ALA A 99 -5.34 6.22 0.29
CA ALA A 99 -3.93 6.54 0.45
C ALA A 99 -3.15 5.27 0.79
N ILE A 100 -2.72 4.56 -0.24
CA ILE A 100 -1.94 3.32 -0.18
C ILE A 100 -0.68 3.52 -1.01
N ALA A 101 0.47 3.12 -0.48
CA ALA A 101 1.74 3.20 -1.18
C ALA A 101 2.61 1.97 -0.93
N GLN A 102 3.13 1.36 -1.98
CA GLN A 102 4.26 0.45 -1.89
C GLN A 102 5.53 1.26 -1.82
N VAL A 103 6.34 1.03 -0.80
CA VAL A 103 7.60 1.76 -0.58
C VAL A 103 8.72 1.09 -1.38
N LYS A 104 9.45 1.89 -2.14
CA LYS A 104 10.58 1.43 -2.95
C LYS A 104 11.78 2.34 -2.70
N SER A 105 12.89 1.76 -2.28
CA SER A 105 14.17 2.46 -2.05
C SER A 105 14.03 3.74 -1.21
N PRO A 106 13.37 3.69 -0.04
CA PRO A 106 13.24 4.87 0.83
C PRO A 106 14.59 5.25 1.43
N PRO A 107 14.80 6.52 1.82
CA PRO A 107 15.92 6.87 2.68
C PRO A 107 15.81 6.16 4.04
N GLU A 108 16.95 5.90 4.70
CA GLU A 108 16.99 5.15 5.97
C GLU A 108 16.20 5.81 7.09
N ASN A 109 16.09 7.13 7.05
CA ASN A 109 15.39 7.97 8.02
C ASN A 109 13.92 8.25 7.64
N MET A 110 13.32 7.45 6.74
CA MET A 110 11.91 7.64 6.36
C MET A 110 10.99 7.23 7.51
N ILE A 111 10.11 8.16 7.89
CA ILE A 111 9.14 8.00 8.98
C ILE A 111 7.75 8.35 8.48
N ALA A 112 6.81 7.44 8.65
CA ALA A 112 5.40 7.71 8.32
C ALA A 112 4.60 8.13 9.57
N SER A 113 3.49 8.81 9.32
CA SER A 113 2.50 9.18 10.33
C SER A 113 1.89 7.94 10.99
N THR A 114 1.55 8.03 12.27
CA THR A 114 0.76 7.00 12.98
C THR A 114 -0.63 6.78 12.39
N GLY A 115 -1.09 7.66 11.50
CA GLY A 115 -2.28 7.46 10.69
C GLY A 115 -2.15 6.40 9.60
N PHE A 116 -0.95 5.84 9.40
CA PHE A 116 -0.72 4.68 8.55
C PHE A 116 -0.60 3.39 9.35
N ALA A 117 -1.11 2.30 8.79
CA ALA A 117 -0.62 0.97 9.04
C ALA A 117 0.57 0.72 8.11
N VAL A 118 1.74 0.41 8.67
CA VAL A 118 2.94 0.01 7.94
C VAL A 118 2.99 -1.51 7.94
N LEU A 119 2.77 -2.10 6.78
CA LEU A 119 2.79 -3.55 6.58
C LEU A 119 4.16 -3.96 6.04
N ARG A 120 4.87 -4.76 6.80
CA ARG A 120 6.19 -5.27 6.44
C ARG A 120 6.09 -6.73 6.02
N PRO A 121 6.38 -7.06 4.74
CA PRO A 121 6.27 -8.43 4.24
C PRO A 121 7.24 -9.38 4.95
N ARG A 122 6.78 -10.61 5.26
CA ARG A 122 7.58 -11.66 5.91
C ARG A 122 7.58 -12.97 5.10
N ARG A 123 6.42 -13.39 4.63
CA ARG A 123 6.19 -14.65 3.89
C ARG A 123 5.44 -14.42 2.58
N ILE A 124 5.59 -13.24 2.03
CA ILE A 124 4.91 -12.79 0.82
C ILE A 124 5.85 -11.90 0.02
N ASP A 125 5.79 -11.97 -1.31
CA ASP A 125 6.51 -11.05 -2.18
C ASP A 125 6.00 -9.61 -1.91
N SER A 126 6.91 -8.66 -1.69
CA SER A 126 6.56 -7.29 -1.33
C SER A 126 5.73 -6.58 -2.40
N ARG A 127 6.01 -6.84 -3.68
CA ARG A 127 5.28 -6.27 -4.81
C ARG A 127 3.87 -6.87 -4.90
N PHE A 128 3.78 -8.20 -4.72
CA PHE A 128 2.49 -8.88 -4.68
C PHE A 128 1.61 -8.36 -3.52
N LEU A 129 2.20 -8.18 -2.32
CA LEU A 129 1.50 -7.57 -1.19
C LEU A 129 0.98 -6.18 -1.54
N GLY A 130 1.81 -5.35 -2.17
CA GLY A 130 1.39 -4.03 -2.65
C GLY A 130 0.16 -4.12 -3.55
N TYR A 131 0.18 -4.97 -4.57
CA TYR A 131 -0.95 -5.16 -5.47
C TYR A 131 -2.19 -5.73 -4.77
N ALA A 132 -2.02 -6.69 -3.87
CA ALA A 132 -3.14 -7.24 -3.09
C ALA A 132 -3.83 -6.17 -2.23
N CYS A 133 -3.05 -5.24 -1.63
CA CYS A 133 -3.58 -4.13 -0.86
C CYS A 133 -4.23 -3.03 -1.73
N HIS A 134 -3.88 -2.92 -3.01
CA HIS A 134 -4.52 -2.02 -3.97
C HIS A 134 -5.75 -2.63 -4.67
N ALA A 135 -5.99 -3.93 -4.50
CA ALA A 135 -7.14 -4.58 -5.12
C ALA A 135 -8.45 -3.91 -4.66
N GLU A 136 -9.34 -3.60 -5.61
CA GLU A 136 -10.59 -2.86 -5.35
C GLU A 136 -11.43 -3.51 -4.25
N GLY A 137 -11.52 -4.85 -4.25
CA GLY A 137 -12.28 -5.57 -3.23
C GLY A 137 -11.66 -5.44 -1.83
N PHE A 138 -10.34 -5.51 -1.71
CA PHE A 138 -9.65 -5.29 -0.44
C PHE A 138 -9.87 -3.85 0.07
N VAL A 139 -9.70 -2.86 -0.79
CA VAL A 139 -9.90 -1.45 -0.43
C VAL A 139 -11.35 -1.19 -0.01
N SER A 140 -12.32 -1.76 -0.72
CA SER A 140 -13.73 -1.66 -0.39
C SER A 140 -14.06 -2.30 0.97
N ASP A 141 -13.45 -3.44 1.32
CA ASP A 141 -13.61 -4.08 2.63
C ASP A 141 -12.99 -3.20 3.76
N VAL A 142 -11.83 -2.58 3.53
CA VAL A 142 -11.23 -1.59 4.45
C VAL A 142 -12.19 -0.41 4.68
N ILE A 143 -12.76 0.15 3.62
CA ILE A 143 -13.69 1.28 3.71
C ILE A 143 -14.97 0.87 4.45
N ALA A 144 -15.54 -0.28 4.13
CA ALA A 144 -16.78 -0.77 4.75
C ALA A 144 -16.63 -1.03 6.26
N ARG A 145 -15.43 -1.39 6.73
CA ARG A 145 -15.13 -1.59 8.17
C ARG A 145 -14.72 -0.32 8.89
N SER A 146 -14.51 0.78 8.17
CA SER A 146 -14.13 2.04 8.77
C SER A 146 -15.31 2.69 9.49
N VAL A 147 -15.09 3.13 10.72
CA VAL A 147 -16.12 3.73 11.59
C VAL A 147 -15.87 5.23 11.74
N GLY A 148 -16.92 6.02 11.71
CA GLY A 148 -16.90 7.48 11.85
C GLY A 148 -17.54 8.19 10.67
N VAL A 149 -18.10 9.38 10.90
CA VAL A 149 -18.84 10.15 9.88
C VAL A 149 -17.88 11.03 9.07
N SER A 150 -17.15 11.94 9.74
CA SER A 150 -16.28 12.91 9.06
C SER A 150 -14.87 12.38 8.80
N TYR A 151 -14.40 11.49 9.66
CA TYR A 151 -13.07 10.88 9.61
C TYR A 151 -13.18 9.38 9.83
N PRO A 152 -13.77 8.62 8.88
CA PRO A 152 -13.88 7.18 9.02
C PRO A 152 -12.49 6.57 9.16
N ALA A 153 -12.35 5.68 10.15
CA ALA A 153 -11.07 5.06 10.47
C ALA A 153 -11.24 3.57 10.78
N ILE A 154 -10.22 2.79 10.50
CA ILE A 154 -10.10 1.38 10.85
C ILE A 154 -8.90 1.20 11.80
N ASN A 155 -9.03 0.32 12.78
CA ASN A 155 -7.88 -0.02 13.61
C ASN A 155 -6.84 -0.84 12.82
N ALA A 156 -5.55 -0.54 13.00
CA ALA A 156 -4.49 -1.28 12.34
C ALA A 156 -4.53 -2.79 12.63
N SER A 157 -4.96 -3.18 13.85
CA SER A 157 -5.15 -4.58 14.23
C SER A 157 -6.33 -5.26 13.52
N GLU A 158 -7.36 -4.50 13.15
CA GLU A 158 -8.49 -4.99 12.38
C GLU A 158 -8.09 -5.13 10.90
N LEU A 159 -7.46 -4.10 10.34
CA LEU A 159 -6.89 -4.13 8.99
C LEU A 159 -5.96 -5.34 8.81
N ALA A 160 -5.08 -5.60 9.77
CA ALA A 160 -4.15 -6.73 9.74
C ALA A 160 -4.83 -8.12 9.78
N ARG A 161 -6.12 -8.20 10.10
CA ARG A 161 -6.91 -9.44 10.08
C ARG A 161 -7.69 -9.66 8.78
N LEU A 162 -7.67 -8.68 7.87
CA LEU A 162 -8.38 -8.82 6.59
C LEU A 162 -7.78 -9.96 5.76
N PRO A 163 -8.64 -10.69 5.04
CA PRO A 163 -8.21 -11.79 4.19
C PRO A 163 -7.56 -11.28 2.91
N ILE A 164 -6.49 -11.95 2.50
CA ILE A 164 -5.85 -11.76 1.19
C ILE A 164 -5.60 -13.14 0.54
N PRO A 165 -5.58 -13.23 -0.80
CA PRO A 165 -5.16 -14.44 -1.48
C PRO A 165 -3.64 -14.63 -1.31
N LEU A 166 -3.22 -15.87 -1.17
CA LEU A 166 -1.81 -16.25 -1.07
C LEU A 166 -1.49 -17.32 -2.12
N PRO A 167 -1.08 -16.92 -3.33
CA PRO A 167 -0.51 -17.81 -4.34
C PRO A 167 0.81 -18.45 -3.87
N THR A 168 1.30 -19.43 -4.60
CA THR A 168 2.67 -19.92 -4.39
C THR A 168 3.71 -18.82 -4.68
N ALA A 169 4.90 -18.89 -4.08
CA ALA A 169 5.91 -17.86 -4.26
C ALA A 169 6.29 -17.60 -5.75
N PRO A 170 6.42 -18.62 -6.62
CA PRO A 170 6.62 -18.38 -8.05
C PRO A 170 5.47 -17.64 -8.72
N GLU A 171 4.22 -17.93 -8.32
CA GLU A 171 3.04 -17.23 -8.86
C GLU A 171 2.97 -15.80 -8.38
N GLN A 172 3.26 -15.52 -7.10
CA GLN A 172 3.34 -14.15 -6.57
C GLN A 172 4.31 -13.31 -7.40
N THR A 173 5.51 -13.83 -7.66
CA THR A 173 6.52 -13.15 -8.47
C THR A 173 6.05 -12.96 -9.92
N ALA A 174 5.43 -13.97 -10.51
CA ALA A 174 4.92 -13.90 -11.89
C ALA A 174 3.80 -12.86 -12.02
N ILE A 175 2.84 -12.85 -11.07
CA ILE A 175 1.73 -11.89 -11.02
C ILE A 175 2.27 -10.47 -10.82
N ALA A 176 3.17 -10.27 -9.85
CA ALA A 176 3.75 -8.97 -9.58
C ALA A 176 4.53 -8.44 -10.80
N THR A 177 5.34 -9.27 -11.44
CA THR A 177 6.09 -8.91 -12.65
C THR A 177 5.18 -8.55 -13.82
N PHE A 178 4.07 -9.28 -13.98
CA PHE A 178 3.07 -8.96 -14.99
C PHE A 178 2.42 -7.60 -14.71
N LEU A 179 1.98 -7.37 -13.47
CA LEU A 179 1.33 -6.13 -13.07
C LEU A 179 2.30 -4.94 -13.15
N ASP A 180 3.54 -5.07 -12.72
CA ASP A 180 4.58 -4.04 -12.87
C ASP A 180 4.74 -3.62 -14.34
N ARG A 181 4.76 -4.60 -15.25
CA ARG A 181 4.86 -4.31 -16.69
C ARG A 181 3.63 -3.61 -17.25
N GLU A 182 2.44 -4.04 -16.86
CA GLU A 182 1.20 -3.45 -17.40
C GLU A 182 0.94 -2.06 -16.79
N THR A 183 1.21 -1.85 -15.50
CA THR A 183 1.12 -0.52 -14.88
C THR A 183 2.13 0.45 -15.48
N ALA A 184 3.38 0.03 -15.70
CA ALA A 184 4.39 0.88 -16.35
C ALA A 184 3.97 1.33 -17.78
N LYS A 185 3.24 0.50 -18.53
CA LYS A 185 2.68 0.92 -19.83
C LYS A 185 1.60 1.97 -19.68
N ILE A 186 0.72 1.81 -18.67
CA ILE A 186 -0.34 2.77 -18.37
C ILE A 186 0.28 4.11 -17.99
N ASP A 187 1.26 4.09 -17.09
CA ASP A 187 1.97 5.30 -16.63
C ASP A 187 2.64 6.03 -17.79
N ALA A 188 3.29 5.30 -18.69
CA ALA A 188 3.89 5.88 -19.90
C ALA A 188 2.85 6.54 -20.81
N LEU A 189 1.69 5.90 -21.01
CA LEU A 189 0.59 6.47 -21.80
C LEU A 189 0.01 7.72 -21.15
N VAL A 190 -0.16 7.72 -19.82
CA VAL A 190 -0.64 8.89 -19.07
C VAL A 190 0.34 10.05 -19.24
N ALA A 191 1.64 9.82 -19.05
CA ALA A 191 2.66 10.85 -19.24
C ALA A 191 2.70 11.43 -20.66
N GLU A 192 2.50 10.60 -21.70
CA GLU A 192 2.38 11.06 -23.08
C GLU A 192 1.14 11.95 -23.28
N GLN A 193 0.00 11.57 -22.71
CA GLN A 193 -1.24 12.36 -22.81
C GLN A 193 -1.10 13.71 -22.09
N GLU A 194 -0.52 13.74 -20.90
CA GLU A 194 -0.27 14.97 -20.16
C GLU A 194 0.64 15.93 -20.94
N LYS A 195 1.71 15.40 -21.54
CA LYS A 195 2.61 16.17 -22.40
C LYS A 195 1.87 16.74 -23.64
N LEU A 196 1.00 15.96 -24.25
CA LEU A 196 0.19 16.42 -25.39
C LEU A 196 -0.76 17.55 -24.98
N ILE A 197 -1.42 17.41 -23.82
CA ILE A 197 -2.31 18.44 -23.26
C ILE A 197 -1.53 19.74 -23.02
N ALA A 198 -0.36 19.67 -22.40
CA ALA A 198 0.49 20.84 -22.16
C ALA A 198 0.88 21.56 -23.46
N LEU A 199 1.31 20.81 -24.48
CA LEU A 199 1.65 21.36 -25.81
C LEU A 199 0.47 22.00 -26.51
N LEU A 200 -0.74 21.48 -26.35
CA LEU A 200 -1.96 22.07 -26.91
C LEU A 200 -2.37 23.34 -26.18
N GLN A 201 -2.12 23.44 -24.88
CA GLN A 201 -2.36 24.66 -24.10
C GLN A 201 -1.39 25.79 -24.44
N GLU A 202 -0.12 25.48 -24.71
CA GLU A 202 0.87 26.47 -25.15
C GLU A 202 0.58 27.07 -26.52
N LYS A 203 -0.14 26.35 -27.40
CA LYS A 203 -0.49 26.82 -28.75
C LYS A 203 -1.76 27.68 -28.79
N ARG A 204 -2.40 27.92 -27.66
CA ARG A 204 -3.63 28.68 -27.53
C ARG A 204 -3.39 30.12 -27.07
#